data_665e340cb2e31f7d5bb57ba598e58dd1
#
_entry.id   665e340cb2e31f7d5bb57ba598e58dd1
#
_cell.length_a   1.000
_cell.length_b   1.000
_cell.length_c   1.000
_cell.angle_alpha   90.00
_cell.angle_beta   90.00
_cell.angle_gamma   90.00
#
_symmetry.space_group_name_H-M   'P 1'
#
loop_
_entity.id
_entity.type
_entity.pdbx_description
1 polymer ?
#
loop_
_entity_poly.entity_id
_entity_poly.type
_entity_poly.pdbx_seq_one_letter_code
_entity_poly.pdbx_strand_id
1 'polypeptide(L)'
;VKTIVVKGGEASTLRVLHGDQDIKGDVTAAQVAIWNDGTESIRPENVLSPVCILLHPSVTILEAKVRKVSRGVIGAAVDASRLADGVVPVTWKILEHNDGAIIQLIFAGSTETDVTVDGTVEGQPTVLHVKPSHKILSPAEQLALDRGQALVLAGPAAFGVLLVLVWLLVRRTYTGSLTGNGPDRLVKILMWVSLVMLCISLLLAWRELRQPGPPFGF
;
A
#
# COMPACT_ATOMS: atom_id res chain seq x y z
N VAL A 1 0.41 -3.54 8.49
CA VAL A 1 -0.34 -2.76 9.50
C VAL A 1 0.21 -3.06 10.89
N LYS A 2 0.42 -2.05 11.71
CA LYS A 2 0.88 -2.18 13.11
C LYS A 2 -0.14 -1.55 14.04
N THR A 3 -0.39 -2.17 15.17
CA THR A 3 -1.33 -1.67 16.21
C THR A 3 -0.73 -1.95 17.58
N ILE A 4 -0.73 -0.95 18.47
CA ILE A 4 -0.38 -1.17 19.87
C ILE A 4 -1.49 -2.01 20.51
N VAL A 5 -1.12 -3.15 21.09
CA VAL A 5 -2.03 -4.00 21.84
C VAL A 5 -2.09 -3.58 23.30
N VAL A 6 -0.91 -3.31 23.89
CA VAL A 6 -0.77 -2.81 25.27
C VAL A 6 0.35 -1.78 25.27
N LYS A 7 0.07 -0.61 25.82
CA LYS A 7 1.08 0.41 26.06
C LYS A 7 1.67 0.20 27.44
N GLY A 8 2.98 -0.07 27.51
CA GLY A 8 3.73 -0.16 28.75
C GLY A 8 3.82 1.21 29.42
N GLY A 9 3.82 1.25 30.73
CA GLY A 9 4.02 2.48 31.52
C GLY A 9 3.36 2.43 32.89
N GLU A 10 3.70 3.38 33.74
CA GLU A 10 3.28 3.39 35.16
C GLU A 10 1.75 3.53 35.38
N ALA A 11 1.00 3.92 34.34
CA ALA A 11 -0.45 4.10 34.44
C ALA A 11 -1.26 2.87 34.03
N SER A 12 -0.63 1.80 33.56
CA SER A 12 -1.35 0.60 33.12
C SER A 12 -1.50 -0.40 34.27
N THR A 13 -2.73 -0.72 34.62
CA THR A 13 -3.05 -1.81 35.54
C THR A 13 -3.03 -3.18 34.84
N LEU A 14 -2.83 -3.21 33.53
CA LEU A 14 -2.74 -4.43 32.74
C LEU A 14 -1.30 -4.97 32.73
N ARG A 15 -1.16 -6.25 33.01
CA ARG A 15 0.10 -6.97 32.90
C ARG A 15 0.02 -7.92 31.71
N VAL A 16 1.04 -7.89 30.86
CA VAL A 16 1.19 -8.85 29.77
C VAL A 16 2.17 -9.92 30.21
N LEU A 17 1.72 -11.17 30.18
CA LEU A 17 2.55 -12.32 30.46
C LEU A 17 2.77 -13.10 29.15
N HIS A 18 4.00 -13.47 28.89
CA HIS A 18 4.36 -14.44 27.86
C HIS A 18 5.00 -15.66 28.54
N GLY A 19 4.25 -16.77 28.58
CA GLY A 19 4.57 -17.84 29.51
C GLY A 19 4.53 -17.32 30.96
N ASP A 20 5.62 -17.51 31.69
CA ASP A 20 5.76 -17.05 33.07
C ASP A 20 6.50 -15.70 33.19
N GLN A 21 6.88 -15.07 32.08
CA GLN A 21 7.62 -13.81 32.06
C GLN A 21 6.70 -12.60 31.91
N ASP A 22 6.91 -11.61 32.76
CA ASP A 22 6.22 -10.32 32.71
C ASP A 22 6.87 -9.42 31.66
N ILE A 23 6.12 -9.01 30.65
CA ILE A 23 6.58 -8.10 29.59
C ILE A 23 6.41 -6.66 30.07
N LYS A 24 7.53 -6.03 30.40
CA LYS A 24 7.59 -4.64 30.85
C LYS A 24 7.78 -3.69 29.67
N GLY A 25 6.78 -3.36 28.96
CA GLY A 25 6.91 -2.44 27.83
C GLY A 25 5.73 -2.50 26.90
N ASP A 26 5.85 -1.79 25.79
CA ASP A 26 4.82 -1.81 24.74
C ASP A 26 4.78 -3.19 24.09
N VAL A 27 3.58 -3.67 23.84
CA VAL A 27 3.34 -4.86 23.03
C VAL A 27 2.59 -4.45 21.78
N THR A 28 3.18 -4.74 20.65
CA THR A 28 2.65 -4.36 19.35
C THR A 28 2.29 -5.60 18.54
N ALA A 29 1.12 -5.57 17.91
CA ALA A 29 0.75 -6.51 16.87
C ALA A 29 1.00 -5.89 15.49
N ALA A 30 1.63 -6.66 14.60
CA ALA A 30 1.82 -6.31 13.20
C ALA A 30 1.22 -7.38 12.30
N GLN A 31 0.74 -6.97 11.14
CA GLN A 31 0.35 -7.86 10.06
C GLN A 31 1.20 -7.55 8.84
N VAL A 32 1.84 -8.58 8.32
CA VAL A 32 2.69 -8.52 7.13
C VAL A 32 2.04 -9.39 6.06
N ALA A 33 1.74 -8.81 4.91
CA ALA A 33 1.29 -9.53 3.74
C ALA A 33 2.48 -9.80 2.82
N ILE A 34 2.62 -11.04 2.38
CA ILE A 34 3.58 -11.47 1.36
C ILE A 34 2.77 -12.10 0.24
N TRP A 35 2.96 -11.64 -0.99
CA TRP A 35 2.26 -12.18 -2.16
C TRP A 35 3.13 -12.15 -3.41
N ASN A 36 2.78 -12.97 -4.38
CA ASN A 36 3.41 -12.99 -5.68
C ASN A 36 2.64 -12.08 -6.65
N ASP A 37 3.22 -10.94 -7.01
CA ASP A 37 2.69 -10.01 -8.01
C ASP A 37 3.22 -10.31 -9.42
N GLY A 38 4.16 -11.27 -9.52
CA GLY A 38 4.72 -11.73 -10.80
C GLY A 38 3.80 -12.69 -11.54
N THR A 39 4.14 -13.00 -12.78
CA THR A 39 3.40 -13.96 -13.63
C THR A 39 3.84 -15.40 -13.42
N GLU A 40 5.08 -15.61 -12.96
CA GLU A 40 5.66 -16.92 -12.73
C GLU A 40 5.32 -17.44 -11.34
N SER A 41 5.11 -18.77 -11.23
CA SER A 41 4.89 -19.40 -9.93
C SER A 41 6.18 -19.48 -9.12
N ILE A 42 6.14 -19.10 -7.86
CA ILE A 42 7.28 -19.19 -6.94
C ILE A 42 7.15 -20.45 -6.09
N ARG A 43 8.08 -21.38 -6.27
CA ARG A 43 8.20 -22.62 -5.48
C ARG A 43 9.42 -22.56 -4.57
N PRO A 44 9.59 -23.48 -3.60
CA PRO A 44 10.77 -23.53 -2.75
C PRO A 44 12.09 -23.57 -3.52
N GLU A 45 12.11 -24.25 -4.67
CA GLU A 45 13.29 -24.37 -5.54
C GLU A 45 13.70 -23.03 -6.16
N ASN A 46 12.78 -22.09 -6.31
CA ASN A 46 13.04 -20.76 -6.83
C ASN A 46 13.54 -19.77 -5.74
N VAL A 47 13.54 -20.17 -4.47
CA VAL A 47 14.00 -19.33 -3.34
C VAL A 47 15.51 -19.50 -3.19
N LEU A 48 16.29 -18.51 -3.63
CA LEU A 48 17.75 -18.53 -3.57
C LEU A 48 18.29 -18.16 -2.20
N SER A 49 17.58 -17.29 -1.47
CA SER A 49 17.85 -16.91 -0.09
C SER A 49 16.54 -16.92 0.68
N PRO A 50 16.51 -17.51 1.89
CA PRO A 50 15.29 -17.63 2.67
C PRO A 50 14.57 -16.30 2.85
N VAL A 51 13.25 -16.30 2.61
CA VAL A 51 12.42 -15.12 2.85
C VAL A 51 12.14 -15.02 4.35
N CYS A 52 12.58 -13.91 4.94
CA CYS A 52 12.46 -13.66 6.38
C CYS A 52 11.80 -12.31 6.64
N ILE A 53 10.93 -12.25 7.64
CA ILE A 53 10.48 -10.98 8.22
C ILE A 53 11.46 -10.61 9.32
N LEU A 54 11.97 -9.38 9.27
CA LEU A 54 12.98 -8.84 10.19
C LEU A 54 12.42 -7.64 10.94
N LEU A 55 12.69 -7.58 12.24
CA LEU A 55 12.34 -6.43 13.08
C LEU A 55 13.60 -5.61 13.43
N HIS A 56 13.54 -4.30 13.22
CA HIS A 56 14.62 -3.36 13.49
C HIS A 56 14.19 -2.21 14.42
N PRO A 57 14.87 -1.94 15.56
CA PRO A 57 15.93 -2.78 16.13
C PRO A 57 15.43 -4.18 16.44
N SER A 58 16.33 -5.14 16.59
CA SER A 58 15.96 -6.50 16.96
C SER A 58 15.22 -6.50 18.30
N VAL A 59 13.98 -6.96 18.27
CA VAL A 59 13.09 -7.08 19.44
C VAL A 59 12.57 -8.51 19.52
N THR A 60 12.26 -8.94 20.73
CA THR A 60 11.73 -10.29 20.95
C THR A 60 10.33 -10.40 20.36
N ILE A 61 10.18 -11.31 19.42
CA ILE A 61 8.86 -11.69 18.88
C ILE A 61 8.25 -12.72 19.82
N LEU A 62 7.07 -12.41 20.34
CA LEU A 62 6.33 -13.25 21.28
C LEU A 62 5.54 -14.33 20.54
N GLU A 63 4.97 -13.97 19.39
CA GLU A 63 4.18 -14.89 18.57
C GLU A 63 4.32 -14.52 17.10
N ALA A 64 4.44 -15.52 16.25
CA ALA A 64 4.32 -15.40 14.80
C ALA A 64 3.44 -16.53 14.27
N LYS A 65 2.43 -16.19 13.47
CA LYS A 65 1.53 -17.17 12.87
C LYS A 65 0.97 -16.71 11.52
N VAL A 66 0.67 -17.67 10.66
CA VAL A 66 -0.08 -17.42 9.44
C VAL A 66 -1.55 -17.16 9.82
N ARG A 67 -2.04 -15.96 9.53
CA ARG A 67 -3.40 -15.53 9.84
C ARG A 67 -4.38 -15.90 8.73
N LYS A 68 -3.94 -15.72 7.49
CA LYS A 68 -4.77 -15.91 6.31
C LYS A 68 -3.89 -16.31 5.12
N VAL A 69 -4.42 -17.11 4.26
CA VAL A 69 -3.83 -17.44 2.94
C VAL A 69 -4.87 -17.20 1.86
N SER A 70 -4.45 -16.85 0.66
CA SER A 70 -5.37 -16.70 -0.48
C SER A 70 -6.00 -18.03 -0.86
N ARG A 71 -5.23 -19.12 -0.83
CA ARG A 71 -5.68 -20.48 -1.09
C ARG A 71 -4.97 -21.49 -0.18
N GLY A 72 -5.67 -22.53 0.23
CA GLY A 72 -5.11 -23.55 1.14
C GLY A 72 -3.90 -24.30 0.57
N VAL A 73 -3.79 -24.40 -0.77
CA VAL A 73 -2.69 -25.11 -1.46
C VAL A 73 -1.33 -24.43 -1.24
N ILE A 74 -1.31 -23.14 -0.93
CA ILE A 74 -0.08 -22.36 -0.68
C ILE A 74 0.76 -23.02 0.40
N GLY A 75 0.13 -23.56 1.45
CA GLY A 75 0.82 -24.21 2.56
C GLY A 75 1.83 -23.30 3.22
N ALA A 76 1.50 -22.00 3.37
CA ALA A 76 2.36 -21.04 4.03
C ALA A 76 2.58 -21.43 5.50
N ALA A 77 3.82 -21.34 5.94
CA ALA A 77 4.23 -21.60 7.31
C ALA A 77 5.28 -20.60 7.76
N VAL A 78 5.38 -20.40 9.07
CA VAL A 78 6.41 -19.58 9.72
C VAL A 78 7.25 -20.48 10.63
N ASP A 79 8.56 -20.22 10.66
CA ASP A 79 9.47 -20.91 11.57
C ASP A 79 9.64 -20.06 12.85
N ALA A 80 9.30 -20.66 13.99
CA ALA A 80 9.37 -20.01 15.29
C ALA A 80 10.76 -20.13 15.95
N SER A 81 11.74 -20.80 15.34
CA SER A 81 13.04 -21.09 15.96
C SER A 81 13.88 -19.84 16.26
N ARG A 82 13.64 -18.72 15.55
CA ARG A 82 14.42 -17.48 15.62
C ARG A 82 13.62 -16.26 16.08
N LEU A 83 12.49 -16.47 16.73
CA LEU A 83 11.65 -15.36 17.23
C LEU A 83 12.38 -14.46 18.22
N ALA A 84 13.25 -15.04 19.06
CA ALA A 84 14.07 -14.30 20.03
C ALA A 84 15.04 -13.32 19.34
N ASP A 85 15.49 -13.64 18.14
CA ASP A 85 16.40 -12.81 17.33
C ASP A 85 15.67 -11.72 16.56
N GLY A 86 14.34 -11.66 16.63
CA GLY A 86 13.54 -10.75 15.83
C GLY A 86 13.43 -11.15 14.36
N VAL A 87 13.60 -12.44 14.05
CA VAL A 87 13.61 -12.99 12.69
C VAL A 87 12.54 -14.06 12.56
N VAL A 88 11.71 -13.96 11.53
CA VAL A 88 10.67 -14.95 11.19
C VAL A 88 10.86 -15.45 9.77
N PRO A 89 11.48 -16.61 9.57
CA PRO A 89 11.53 -17.26 8.29
C PRO A 89 10.11 -17.68 7.84
N VAL A 90 9.81 -17.43 6.56
CA VAL A 90 8.51 -17.75 5.96
C VAL A 90 8.74 -18.74 4.82
N THR A 91 7.95 -19.79 4.80
CA THR A 91 8.01 -20.83 3.77
C THR A 91 6.63 -21.05 3.16
N TRP A 92 6.59 -21.61 1.96
CA TRP A 92 5.36 -22.00 1.25
C TRP A 92 5.64 -23.17 0.32
N LYS A 93 4.60 -23.81 -0.18
CA LYS A 93 4.69 -24.86 -1.19
C LYS A 93 4.69 -24.29 -2.59
N ILE A 94 3.81 -23.33 -2.86
CA ILE A 94 3.69 -22.64 -4.13
C ILE A 94 2.99 -21.30 -3.94
N LEU A 95 3.47 -20.25 -4.62
CA LEU A 95 2.78 -18.97 -4.78
C LEU A 95 2.59 -18.72 -6.27
N GLU A 96 1.38 -18.90 -6.77
CA GLU A 96 1.02 -18.49 -8.12
C GLU A 96 0.71 -16.98 -8.17
N HIS A 97 0.47 -16.44 -9.35
CA HIS A 97 0.09 -15.03 -9.50
C HIS A 97 -1.08 -14.67 -8.59
N ASN A 98 -0.93 -13.58 -7.81
CA ASN A 98 -1.86 -13.11 -6.78
C ASN A 98 -2.05 -14.04 -5.57
N ASP A 99 -1.29 -15.12 -5.45
CA ASP A 99 -1.26 -15.88 -4.22
C ASP A 99 -0.42 -15.23 -3.14
N GLY A 100 -0.82 -15.45 -1.90
CA GLY A 100 -0.04 -14.94 -0.77
C GLY A 100 -0.60 -15.33 0.58
N ALA A 101 0.08 -14.83 1.62
CA ALA A 101 -0.25 -15.07 3.00
C ALA A 101 -0.15 -13.79 3.83
N ILE A 102 -0.99 -13.69 4.85
CA ILE A 102 -0.89 -12.66 5.89
C ILE A 102 -0.32 -13.33 7.14
N ILE A 103 0.80 -12.80 7.61
CA ILE A 103 1.49 -13.25 8.80
C ILE A 103 1.22 -12.23 9.90
N GLN A 104 0.71 -12.70 11.04
CA GLN A 104 0.56 -11.91 12.25
C GLN A 104 1.77 -12.11 13.14
N LEU A 105 2.32 -10.99 13.61
CA LEU A 105 3.40 -10.92 14.58
C LEU A 105 2.90 -10.21 15.83
N ILE A 106 3.30 -10.70 17.00
CA ILE A 106 3.16 -9.99 18.27
C ILE A 106 4.57 -9.88 18.84
N PHE A 107 5.01 -8.67 19.16
CA PHE A 107 6.38 -8.45 19.66
C PHE A 107 6.41 -7.42 20.79
N ALA A 108 7.43 -7.54 21.64
CA ALA A 108 7.71 -6.62 22.72
C ALA A 108 8.45 -5.40 22.16
N GLY A 109 7.72 -4.34 21.81
CA GLY A 109 8.26 -3.13 21.21
C GLY A 109 7.18 -2.16 20.80
N SER A 110 7.58 -0.93 20.46
CA SER A 110 6.68 0.11 20.01
C SER A 110 6.28 -0.05 18.55
N THR A 111 5.29 0.71 18.09
CA THR A 111 4.90 0.78 16.67
C THR A 111 5.97 1.38 15.76
N GLU A 112 6.99 2.01 16.34
CA GLU A 112 8.13 2.59 15.62
C GLU A 112 9.16 1.54 15.20
N THR A 113 9.14 0.34 15.82
CA THR A 113 9.95 -0.79 15.38
C THR A 113 9.71 -1.05 13.90
N ASP A 114 10.77 -0.97 13.09
CA ASP A 114 10.64 -1.22 11.66
C ASP A 114 10.48 -2.71 11.37
N VAL A 115 9.63 -3.04 10.41
CA VAL A 115 9.37 -4.40 9.96
C VAL A 115 9.67 -4.47 8.49
N THR A 116 10.71 -5.22 8.15
CA THR A 116 11.16 -5.41 6.77
C THR A 116 11.02 -6.87 6.37
N VAL A 117 10.98 -7.13 5.08
CA VAL A 117 11.04 -8.49 4.52
C VAL A 117 12.29 -8.57 3.67
N ASP A 118 13.12 -9.56 3.92
CA ASP A 118 14.34 -9.81 3.14
C ASP A 118 14.30 -11.22 2.56
N GLY A 119 15.01 -11.43 1.47
CA GLY A 119 15.08 -12.71 0.77
C GLY A 119 15.33 -12.52 -0.72
N THR A 120 15.69 -13.59 -1.40
CA THR A 120 15.97 -13.57 -2.83
C THR A 120 15.24 -14.69 -3.53
N VAL A 121 14.50 -14.34 -4.56
CA VAL A 121 13.76 -15.30 -5.41
C VAL A 121 14.34 -15.21 -6.81
N GLU A 122 14.38 -16.35 -7.51
CA GLU A 122 14.83 -16.43 -8.88
C GLU A 122 14.02 -15.45 -9.77
N GLY A 123 14.72 -14.72 -10.62
CA GLY A 123 14.11 -13.70 -11.47
C GLY A 123 13.77 -12.38 -10.77
N GLN A 124 13.85 -12.33 -9.42
CA GLN A 124 13.62 -11.12 -8.64
C GLN A 124 14.66 -10.99 -7.53
N PRO A 125 15.72 -10.19 -7.74
CA PRO A 125 16.86 -10.10 -6.83
C PRO A 125 16.53 -9.47 -5.48
N THR A 126 15.43 -8.72 -5.37
CA THR A 126 15.01 -8.04 -4.14
C THR A 126 13.51 -8.16 -3.94
N VAL A 127 13.08 -8.42 -2.71
CA VAL A 127 11.67 -8.34 -2.34
C VAL A 127 11.20 -6.88 -2.42
N LEU A 128 10.16 -6.63 -3.19
CA LEU A 128 9.58 -5.30 -3.30
C LEU A 128 8.81 -4.96 -2.03
N HIS A 129 9.25 -3.91 -1.33
CA HIS A 129 8.54 -3.40 -0.17
C HIS A 129 7.46 -2.41 -0.61
N VAL A 130 6.21 -2.84 -0.58
CA VAL A 130 5.08 -1.92 -0.71
C VAL A 130 4.77 -1.35 0.67
N LYS A 131 5.05 -0.08 0.88
CA LYS A 131 4.67 0.59 2.13
C LYS A 131 3.15 0.54 2.25
N PRO A 132 2.61 0.00 3.37
CA PRO A 132 1.17 -0.01 3.55
C PRO A 132 0.65 1.42 3.54
N SER A 133 -0.28 1.71 2.66
CA SER A 133 -0.98 3.00 2.57
C SER A 133 -1.90 3.27 3.77
N HIS A 134 -1.96 2.37 4.73
CA HIS A 134 -2.77 2.48 5.93
C HIS A 134 -1.92 2.71 7.19
N LYS A 135 -1.38 3.93 7.31
CA LYS A 135 -1.44 4.59 8.61
C LYS A 135 -2.94 4.56 9.00
N ILE A 136 -3.28 4.07 10.19
CA ILE A 136 -4.63 4.31 10.72
C ILE A 136 -4.69 5.82 10.92
N LEU A 137 -5.12 6.51 9.87
CA LEU A 137 -5.30 7.94 9.90
C LEU A 137 -6.47 8.21 10.83
N SER A 138 -6.32 9.20 11.68
CA SER A 138 -7.45 9.70 12.44
C SER A 138 -8.59 10.06 11.47
N PRO A 139 -9.87 10.01 11.88
CA PRO A 139 -10.98 10.38 11.01
C PRO A 139 -10.80 11.75 10.35
N ALA A 140 -10.09 12.67 11.01
CA ALA A 140 -9.78 14.00 10.48
C ALA A 140 -8.70 13.94 9.37
N GLU A 141 -7.68 13.09 9.51
CA GLU A 141 -6.64 12.89 8.49
C GLU A 141 -7.19 12.13 7.26
N GLN A 142 -8.09 11.15 7.49
CA GLN A 142 -8.80 10.47 6.39
C GLN A 142 -9.65 11.47 5.59
N LEU A 143 -10.41 12.32 6.27
CA LEU A 143 -11.23 13.35 5.63
C LEU A 143 -10.38 14.38 4.86
N ALA A 144 -9.19 14.72 5.36
CA ALA A 144 -8.26 15.61 4.68
C ALA A 144 -7.65 14.97 3.43
N LEU A 145 -7.32 13.68 3.47
CA LEU A 145 -6.85 12.92 2.32
C LEU A 145 -7.92 12.73 1.26
N ASP A 146 -9.14 12.37 1.67
CA ASP A 146 -10.28 12.22 0.77
C ASP A 146 -10.60 13.56 0.06
N ARG A 147 -10.53 14.69 0.79
CA ARG A 147 -10.66 16.02 0.19
C ARG A 147 -9.52 16.36 -0.76
N GLY A 148 -8.28 16.01 -0.39
CA GLY A 148 -7.11 16.20 -1.24
C GLY A 148 -7.21 15.38 -2.54
N GLN A 149 -7.58 14.12 -2.46
CA GLN A 149 -7.79 13.26 -3.62
C GLN A 149 -8.97 13.73 -4.48
N ALA A 150 -10.07 14.15 -3.85
CA ALA A 150 -11.21 14.71 -4.56
C ALA A 150 -10.85 16.00 -5.33
N LEU A 151 -10.01 16.88 -4.77
CA LEU A 151 -9.51 18.08 -5.42
C LEU A 151 -8.57 17.76 -6.60
N VAL A 152 -7.70 16.77 -6.46
CA VAL A 152 -6.81 16.33 -7.55
C VAL A 152 -7.59 15.71 -8.70
N LEU A 153 -8.67 14.99 -8.42
CA LEU A 153 -9.53 14.40 -9.46
C LEU A 153 -10.55 15.40 -10.04
N ALA A 154 -11.12 16.25 -9.20
CA ALA A 154 -12.14 17.22 -9.62
C ALA A 154 -11.54 18.48 -10.27
N GLY A 155 -10.33 18.88 -9.91
CA GLY A 155 -9.69 20.10 -10.42
C GLY A 155 -9.57 20.12 -11.96
N PRO A 156 -8.98 19.12 -12.59
CA PRO A 156 -8.87 19.07 -14.05
C PRO A 156 -10.21 18.94 -14.77
N ALA A 157 -11.17 18.22 -14.17
CA ALA A 157 -12.52 18.09 -14.73
C ALA A 157 -13.25 19.45 -14.69
N ALA A 158 -13.19 20.16 -13.58
CA ALA A 158 -13.77 21.49 -13.43
C ALA A 158 -13.12 22.50 -14.39
N PHE A 159 -11.80 22.42 -14.56
CA PHE A 159 -11.07 23.26 -15.51
C PHE A 159 -11.48 22.96 -16.97
N GLY A 160 -11.66 21.69 -17.32
CA GLY A 160 -12.16 21.29 -18.64
C GLY A 160 -13.56 21.82 -18.91
N VAL A 161 -14.48 21.73 -17.94
CA VAL A 161 -15.83 22.31 -18.06
C VAL A 161 -15.79 23.84 -18.22
N LEU A 162 -14.92 24.51 -17.45
CA LEU A 162 -14.74 25.95 -17.56
C LEU A 162 -14.27 26.35 -18.96
N LEU A 163 -13.32 25.65 -19.54
CA LEU A 163 -12.85 25.92 -20.92
C LEU A 163 -13.94 25.71 -21.96
N VAL A 164 -14.78 24.69 -21.81
CA VAL A 164 -15.93 24.46 -22.70
C VAL A 164 -16.94 25.58 -22.56
N LEU A 165 -17.24 26.05 -21.36
CA LEU A 165 -18.13 27.17 -21.13
C LEU A 165 -17.60 28.47 -21.72
N VAL A 166 -16.32 28.77 -21.55
CA VAL A 166 -15.64 29.92 -22.16
C VAL A 166 -15.72 29.83 -23.70
N TRP A 167 -15.47 28.63 -24.25
CA TRP A 167 -15.62 28.41 -25.69
C TRP A 167 -17.04 28.66 -26.21
N LEU A 168 -18.06 28.15 -25.50
CA LEU A 168 -19.46 28.38 -25.85
C LEU A 168 -19.83 29.87 -25.80
N LEU A 169 -19.35 30.62 -24.80
CA LEU A 169 -19.52 32.03 -24.66
C LEU A 169 -18.86 32.80 -25.82
N VAL A 170 -17.59 32.48 -26.09
CA VAL A 170 -16.84 33.07 -27.19
C VAL A 170 -17.54 32.79 -28.54
N ARG A 171 -17.97 31.56 -28.78
CA ARG A 171 -18.72 31.17 -29.96
C ARG A 171 -20.02 31.94 -30.07
N ARG A 172 -20.75 32.14 -28.98
CA ARG A 172 -22.04 32.87 -28.97
C ARG A 172 -21.86 34.36 -29.25
N THR A 173 -20.77 34.98 -28.76
CA THR A 173 -20.50 36.41 -28.96
C THR A 173 -19.92 36.68 -30.34
N TYR A 174 -19.21 35.74 -30.96
CA TYR A 174 -18.53 35.93 -32.25
C TYR A 174 -19.28 35.35 -33.47
N THR A 175 -20.47 34.75 -33.31
CA THR A 175 -21.27 34.22 -34.42
C THR A 175 -21.76 35.28 -35.40
N GLY A 176 -21.51 36.57 -35.19
CA GLY A 176 -21.86 37.67 -36.07
C GLY A 176 -20.74 38.21 -36.97
N SER A 177 -19.48 37.78 -36.86
CA SER A 177 -18.36 38.43 -37.57
C SER A 177 -17.19 37.49 -37.94
N LEU A 178 -17.45 36.25 -38.32
CA LEU A 178 -16.37 35.31 -38.66
C LEU A 178 -16.16 35.18 -40.19
N THR A 179 -15.57 36.22 -40.80
CA THR A 179 -14.88 36.10 -42.08
C THR A 179 -13.37 36.35 -41.89
N GLY A 180 -12.70 35.60 -41.05
CA GLY A 180 -11.24 35.74 -40.86
C GLY A 180 -10.59 34.57 -40.10
N ASN A 181 -9.45 34.13 -40.59
CA ASN A 181 -8.65 32.98 -40.16
C ASN A 181 -8.07 33.05 -38.72
N GLY A 182 -8.35 34.07 -37.93
CA GLY A 182 -7.69 34.31 -36.64
C GLY A 182 -8.25 33.52 -35.45
N PRO A 183 -9.53 33.52 -35.16
CA PRO A 183 -10.10 32.88 -33.96
C PRO A 183 -10.12 31.37 -34.03
N ASP A 184 -10.20 30.77 -35.21
CA ASP A 184 -10.23 29.31 -35.38
C ASP A 184 -8.95 28.61 -34.89
N ARG A 185 -7.79 29.24 -35.03
CA ARG A 185 -6.52 28.69 -34.55
C ARG A 185 -6.44 28.67 -33.02
N LEU A 186 -6.84 29.73 -32.35
CA LEU A 186 -6.87 29.84 -30.90
C LEU A 186 -7.85 28.84 -30.27
N VAL A 187 -9.04 28.70 -30.88
CA VAL A 187 -10.04 27.72 -30.41
C VAL A 187 -9.54 26.30 -30.56
N LYS A 188 -8.89 25.95 -31.66
CA LYS A 188 -8.26 24.63 -31.85
C LYS A 188 -7.16 24.38 -30.85
N ILE A 189 -6.28 25.34 -30.58
CA ILE A 189 -5.21 25.23 -29.57
C ILE A 189 -5.81 25.00 -28.18
N LEU A 190 -6.83 25.75 -27.76
CA LEU A 190 -7.51 25.61 -26.49
C LEU A 190 -8.17 24.21 -26.33
N MET A 191 -8.78 23.71 -27.40
CA MET A 191 -9.34 22.35 -27.43
C MET A 191 -8.26 21.29 -27.25
N TRP A 192 -7.11 21.40 -27.94
CA TRP A 192 -6.02 20.48 -27.83
C TRP A 192 -5.40 20.51 -26.42
N VAL A 193 -5.19 21.69 -25.84
CA VAL A 193 -4.70 21.83 -24.46
C VAL A 193 -5.66 21.18 -23.45
N SER A 194 -6.96 21.39 -23.61
CA SER A 194 -7.98 20.78 -22.75
C SER A 194 -7.97 19.24 -22.85
N LEU A 195 -7.85 18.71 -24.07
CA LEU A 195 -7.79 17.26 -24.30
C LEU A 195 -6.53 16.64 -23.68
N VAL A 196 -5.37 17.28 -23.83
CA VAL A 196 -4.10 16.82 -23.24
C VAL A 196 -4.18 16.82 -21.72
N MET A 197 -4.74 17.87 -21.10
CA MET A 197 -4.92 17.93 -19.65
C MET A 197 -5.89 16.86 -19.13
N LEU A 198 -6.95 16.56 -19.88
CA LEU A 198 -7.86 15.46 -19.54
C LEU A 198 -7.14 14.10 -19.61
N CYS A 199 -6.35 13.85 -20.64
CA CYS A 199 -5.55 12.62 -20.78
C CYS A 199 -4.54 12.47 -19.65
N ILE A 200 -3.85 13.53 -19.26
CA ILE A 200 -2.90 13.53 -18.14
C ILE A 200 -3.63 13.20 -16.84
N SER A 201 -4.79 13.78 -16.59
CA SER A 201 -5.61 13.52 -15.40
C SER A 201 -6.06 12.07 -15.32
N LEU A 202 -6.51 11.50 -16.43
CA LEU A 202 -6.91 10.10 -16.52
C LEU A 202 -5.71 9.16 -16.30
N LEU A 203 -4.53 9.49 -16.82
CA LEU A 203 -3.29 8.73 -16.60
C LEU A 203 -2.86 8.77 -15.14
N LEU A 204 -2.94 9.93 -14.50
CA LEU A 204 -2.60 10.05 -13.07
C LEU A 204 -3.60 9.28 -12.21
N ALA A 205 -4.90 9.39 -12.47
CA ALA A 205 -5.93 8.63 -11.78
C ALA A 205 -5.75 7.11 -11.98
N TRP A 206 -5.42 6.68 -13.20
CA TRP A 206 -5.16 5.27 -13.49
C TRP A 206 -3.90 4.74 -12.79
N ARG A 207 -2.85 5.56 -12.65
CA ARG A 207 -1.64 5.23 -11.90
C ARG A 207 -1.92 5.03 -10.42
N GLU A 208 -2.75 5.89 -9.81
CA GLU A 208 -3.16 5.78 -8.40
C GLU A 208 -4.01 4.52 -8.15
N LEU A 209 -4.91 4.18 -9.08
CA LEU A 209 -5.74 2.97 -8.99
C LEU A 209 -4.95 1.67 -9.18
N ARG A 210 -3.75 1.74 -9.74
CA ARG A 210 -2.85 0.59 -9.97
C ARG A 210 -1.79 0.41 -8.88
N GLN A 211 -1.90 1.04 -7.72
CA GLN A 211 -0.99 0.71 -6.64
C GLN A 211 -1.18 -0.76 -6.22
N PRO A 212 -0.14 -1.59 -6.34
CA PRO A 212 -0.24 -2.99 -6.00
C PRO A 212 -0.48 -3.11 -4.49
N GLY A 213 -1.68 -3.50 -4.12
CA GLY A 213 -2.03 -3.93 -2.78
C GLY A 213 -2.21 -5.44 -2.76
N PRO A 214 -2.21 -6.07 -1.59
CA PRO A 214 -2.46 -7.50 -1.53
C PRO A 214 -3.82 -7.83 -2.15
N PRO A 215 -3.90 -8.79 -3.08
CA PRO A 215 -5.12 -9.10 -3.82
C PRO A 215 -6.22 -9.73 -2.97
N PHE A 216 -5.90 -10.07 -1.74
CA PHE A 216 -6.81 -10.60 -0.73
C PHE A 216 -6.88 -9.62 0.44
N GLY A 217 -8.07 -9.09 0.72
CA GLY A 217 -8.29 -8.07 1.76
C GLY A 217 -7.75 -8.47 3.14
N PHE A 218 -7.30 -7.48 3.88
CA PHE A 218 -6.91 -7.59 5.29
C PHE A 218 -8.09 -7.88 6.20
#